data_7b207dfd2958f222c67ca124622cf29b
#
_entry.id   7b207dfd2958f222c67ca124622cf29b
#
_cell.length_a   1.000
_cell.length_b   1.000
_cell.length_c   1.000
_cell.angle_alpha   90.00
_cell.angle_beta   90.00
_cell.angle_gamma   90.00
#
_symmetry.space_group_name_H-M   'P 1'
#
loop_
_entity.id
_entity.type
_entity.pdbx_description
1 polymer ?
#
loop_
_entity_poly.entity_id
_entity_poly.type
_entity_poly.pdbx_seq_one_letter_code
_entity_poly.pdbx_strand_id
1 'polypeptide(L)'
;MKKAHQGMNFIVPAFIALGVFVIVSCFGDFYFDLNDDVLMKDILSGAYTGTPAGHNIQMLYPISALIALIYRVFRGLDVYGIFLCALQFLCVYIVSGRALSAFEDKVSKVITGLCVFLFMLGTIGSHFAFVQYTFTVGFMSATAAFLIMTHEGDGKRDHVLAIVLIVLAYLIRSEMLLLTLPIVGVAIFTRWLMQKDLFGKYLRLLIFIVAGIAVSMVLHKIGYSSPEWKEFNNLFDARTELYDFQYIPDYAENKEFFDSIGLSEPEQQLLVNYNYGIDDEINADTLWAVAEYASGQKTDETPFMENLKAGTVSYLYRLRHITYQKSYEYPMTDAPWNIIALVLYLTSLVIYCLAQDKNKKLCGIFSVLLLFACRTTLWLYIIMRGRDPIRITHPLYLMEIFVLLGMILVESKNNKRYAYIPLVIVSVISLIFIPNQFGVIKDEMAERDVMRAHYDALYDYFAENKDSFYFCDVYTSVKATDEGERTFSEKMFDRVDNTLANHDLMGGWASKSPLYYDKLKAYGFTSMHDAILSDGVYVVTKESSGIEWLSGYYLEKGIKTELEKIDTVADVFYVYKVTSAN
;
A
#
# COMPACT_ATOMS: atom_id res chain seq x y z
N MET A 1 -32.15 -23.83 21.27
CA MET A 1 -31.63 -22.43 21.38
C MET A 1 -30.13 -22.33 21.10
N LYS A 2 -29.20 -23.10 21.72
CA LYS A 2 -27.74 -23.00 21.47
C LYS A 2 -27.34 -23.11 19.99
N LYS A 3 -27.94 -24.02 19.18
CA LYS A 3 -27.64 -24.13 17.73
C LYS A 3 -28.06 -22.90 16.92
N ALA A 4 -29.18 -22.25 17.27
CA ALA A 4 -29.63 -21.02 16.58
C ALA A 4 -28.72 -19.81 16.90
N HIS A 5 -28.16 -19.76 18.13
CA HIS A 5 -27.19 -18.70 18.50
C HIS A 5 -25.83 -18.89 17.84
N GLN A 6 -25.42 -20.14 17.58
CA GLN A 6 -24.18 -20.38 16.81
C GLN A 6 -24.33 -19.98 15.35
N GLY A 7 -25.49 -20.20 14.72
CA GLY A 7 -25.75 -19.79 13.33
C GLY A 7 -25.62 -18.29 13.11
N MET A 8 -26.07 -17.47 14.07
CA MET A 8 -25.93 -16.00 13.97
C MET A 8 -24.46 -15.54 13.87
N ASN A 9 -23.53 -16.23 14.53
CA ASN A 9 -22.10 -15.84 14.50
C ASN A 9 -21.43 -16.13 13.15
N PHE A 10 -22.07 -16.85 12.23
CA PHE A 10 -21.58 -17.13 10.87
C PHE A 10 -22.39 -16.35 9.81
N ILE A 11 -23.71 -16.32 9.97
CA ILE A 11 -24.61 -15.74 8.96
C ILE A 11 -24.58 -14.19 9.02
N VAL A 12 -24.67 -13.61 10.21
CA VAL A 12 -24.68 -12.13 10.36
C VAL A 12 -23.38 -11.49 9.86
N PRO A 13 -22.17 -12.01 10.18
CA PRO A 13 -20.93 -11.48 9.60
C PRO A 13 -20.89 -11.53 8.07
N ALA A 14 -21.44 -12.56 7.45
CA ALA A 14 -21.53 -12.65 5.99
C ALA A 14 -22.46 -11.57 5.42
N PHE A 15 -23.60 -11.31 6.07
CA PHE A 15 -24.49 -10.20 5.68
C PHE A 15 -23.86 -8.84 5.90
N ILE A 16 -23.05 -8.65 6.96
CA ILE A 16 -22.31 -7.41 7.17
C ILE A 16 -21.30 -7.18 6.04
N ALA A 17 -20.47 -8.18 5.73
CA ALA A 17 -19.47 -8.09 4.68
C ALA A 17 -20.13 -7.85 3.30
N LEU A 18 -21.18 -8.62 2.98
CA LEU A 18 -21.94 -8.43 1.74
C LEU A 18 -22.62 -7.06 1.69
N GLY A 19 -23.22 -6.61 2.81
CA GLY A 19 -23.88 -5.30 2.88
C GLY A 19 -22.90 -4.15 2.67
N VAL A 20 -21.70 -4.22 3.24
CA VAL A 20 -20.63 -3.23 2.99
C VAL A 20 -20.26 -3.23 1.51
N PHE A 21 -20.02 -4.41 0.92
CA PHE A 21 -19.71 -4.55 -0.50
C PHE A 21 -20.81 -3.91 -1.39
N VAL A 22 -22.06 -4.30 -1.17
CA VAL A 22 -23.20 -3.79 -1.95
C VAL A 22 -23.37 -2.28 -1.82
N ILE A 23 -23.22 -1.73 -0.61
CA ILE A 23 -23.34 -0.27 -0.43
C ILE A 23 -22.22 0.46 -1.16
N VAL A 24 -20.96 0.03 -1.01
CA VAL A 24 -19.85 0.66 -1.70
C VAL A 24 -20.05 0.59 -3.22
N SER A 25 -20.45 -0.56 -3.76
CA SER A 25 -20.74 -0.70 -5.20
C SER A 25 -21.95 0.08 -5.72
N CYS A 26 -22.85 0.54 -4.84
CA CYS A 26 -23.93 1.46 -5.22
C CYS A 26 -23.48 2.90 -5.47
N PHE A 27 -22.30 3.28 -4.98
CA PHE A 27 -21.76 4.63 -5.13
C PHE A 27 -20.75 4.76 -6.27
N GLY A 28 -20.32 3.66 -6.83
CA GLY A 28 -19.42 3.62 -7.98
C GLY A 28 -18.71 2.27 -8.13
N ASP A 29 -17.67 2.28 -8.94
CA ASP A 29 -16.85 1.11 -9.22
C ASP A 29 -15.70 0.95 -8.22
N PHE A 30 -14.99 -0.16 -8.33
CA PHE A 30 -13.77 -0.40 -7.57
C PHE A 30 -12.56 -0.03 -8.42
N TYR A 31 -11.59 0.63 -7.82
CA TYR A 31 -10.33 1.02 -8.47
C TYR A 31 -9.13 0.49 -7.69
N PHE A 32 -8.06 0.16 -8.40
CA PHE A 32 -6.75 0.15 -7.77
C PHE A 32 -6.41 1.57 -7.34
N ASP A 33 -5.98 1.73 -6.10
CA ASP A 33 -5.73 3.06 -5.54
C ASP A 33 -4.54 3.76 -6.21
N LEU A 34 -3.49 2.99 -6.52
CA LEU A 34 -2.24 3.50 -7.07
C LEU A 34 -1.79 2.71 -8.32
N ASN A 35 -0.96 3.36 -9.13
CA ASN A 35 -0.30 2.78 -10.29
C ASN A 35 0.57 1.55 -9.97
N ASP A 36 1.11 1.45 -8.76
CA ASP A 36 1.87 0.26 -8.33
C ASP A 36 1.04 -1.02 -8.46
N ASP A 37 -0.22 -1.00 -7.98
CA ASP A 37 -1.12 -2.15 -8.05
C ASP A 37 -1.44 -2.53 -9.51
N VAL A 38 -1.49 -1.54 -10.43
CA VAL A 38 -1.72 -1.77 -11.86
C VAL A 38 -0.56 -2.54 -12.49
N LEU A 39 0.68 -2.07 -12.31
CA LEU A 39 1.87 -2.74 -12.84
C LEU A 39 2.07 -4.12 -12.19
N MET A 40 1.79 -4.25 -10.89
CA MET A 40 1.78 -5.56 -10.22
C MET A 40 0.80 -6.54 -10.86
N LYS A 41 -0.41 -6.08 -11.18
CA LYS A 41 -1.42 -6.87 -11.92
C LYS A 41 -0.92 -7.25 -13.31
N ASP A 42 -0.32 -6.33 -14.05
CA ASP A 42 0.16 -6.56 -15.41
C ASP A 42 1.29 -7.61 -15.46
N ILE A 43 2.21 -7.56 -14.50
CA ILE A 43 3.26 -8.60 -14.36
C ILE A 43 2.62 -9.96 -14.04
N LEU A 44 1.71 -10.00 -13.06
CA LEU A 44 1.07 -11.24 -12.62
C LEU A 44 0.18 -11.86 -13.69
N SER A 45 -0.55 -11.03 -14.45
CA SER A 45 -1.48 -11.46 -15.50
C SER A 45 -0.78 -11.89 -16.78
N GLY A 46 0.42 -11.37 -17.04
CA GLY A 46 1.18 -11.56 -18.25
C GLY A 46 1.02 -10.44 -19.28
N ALA A 47 0.29 -9.39 -19.00
CA ALA A 47 0.20 -8.21 -19.86
C ALA A 47 1.59 -7.57 -20.05
N TYR A 48 2.44 -7.61 -19.03
CA TYR A 48 3.78 -7.03 -19.09
C TYR A 48 4.77 -7.83 -19.94
N THR A 49 4.77 -9.17 -19.85
CA THR A 49 5.76 -10.06 -20.52
C THR A 49 5.16 -11.06 -21.49
N GLY A 50 3.86 -10.98 -21.77
CA GLY A 50 3.12 -11.94 -22.61
C GLY A 50 2.78 -13.26 -21.91
N THR A 51 3.32 -13.50 -20.71
CA THR A 51 3.05 -14.70 -19.90
C THR A 51 3.00 -14.34 -18.42
N PRO A 52 2.05 -14.90 -17.63
CA PRO A 52 1.96 -14.66 -16.21
C PRO A 52 3.29 -14.93 -15.48
N ALA A 53 3.84 -13.90 -14.83
CA ALA A 53 5.13 -13.95 -14.14
C ALA A 53 4.97 -13.84 -12.62
N GLY A 54 5.64 -14.75 -11.88
CA GLY A 54 5.61 -14.76 -10.42
C GLY A 54 6.62 -13.83 -9.76
N HIS A 55 7.58 -13.28 -10.50
CA HIS A 55 8.54 -12.30 -10.01
C HIS A 55 7.94 -10.91 -10.03
N ASN A 56 7.04 -10.65 -9.08
CA ASN A 56 6.25 -9.41 -9.04
C ASN A 56 7.02 -8.19 -8.50
N ILE A 57 8.21 -8.37 -7.93
CA ILE A 57 9.07 -7.35 -7.34
C ILE A 57 8.50 -6.79 -6.01
N GLN A 58 7.29 -6.27 -6.01
CA GLN A 58 6.65 -5.67 -4.83
C GLN A 58 6.07 -6.69 -3.83
N MET A 59 5.63 -7.85 -4.33
CA MET A 59 5.14 -8.97 -3.51
C MET A 59 6.22 -10.06 -3.40
N LEU A 60 6.24 -10.78 -2.26
CA LEU A 60 7.16 -11.89 -2.11
C LEU A 60 6.80 -13.05 -3.05
N TYR A 61 7.82 -13.65 -3.64
CA TYR A 61 7.71 -14.68 -4.69
C TYR A 61 6.71 -15.82 -4.40
N PRO A 62 6.60 -16.39 -3.18
CA PRO A 62 5.68 -17.51 -2.98
C PRO A 62 4.21 -17.17 -3.28
N ILE A 63 3.74 -16.00 -2.86
CA ILE A 63 2.34 -15.62 -3.11
C ILE A 63 2.14 -15.08 -4.53
N SER A 64 3.08 -14.30 -5.04
CA SER A 64 3.03 -13.78 -6.40
C SER A 64 3.08 -14.91 -7.44
N ALA A 65 3.91 -15.92 -7.22
CA ALA A 65 3.97 -17.11 -8.07
C ALA A 65 2.63 -17.90 -8.06
N LEU A 66 1.98 -18.00 -6.90
CA LEU A 66 0.67 -18.63 -6.80
C LEU A 66 -0.40 -17.86 -7.59
N ILE A 67 -0.44 -16.53 -7.47
CA ILE A 67 -1.39 -15.68 -8.20
C ILE A 67 -1.13 -15.77 -9.72
N ALA A 68 0.14 -15.71 -10.15
CA ALA A 68 0.51 -15.90 -11.56
C ALA A 68 0.08 -17.27 -12.09
N LEU A 69 0.21 -18.33 -11.27
CA LEU A 69 -0.29 -19.66 -11.65
C LEU A 69 -1.82 -19.68 -11.83
N ILE A 70 -2.58 -18.97 -11.00
CA ILE A 70 -4.03 -18.84 -11.13
C ILE A 70 -4.38 -18.11 -12.43
N TYR A 71 -3.66 -17.03 -12.80
CA TYR A 71 -3.84 -16.34 -14.07
C TYR A 71 -3.60 -17.22 -15.30
N ARG A 72 -2.70 -18.22 -15.22
CA ARG A 72 -2.52 -19.19 -16.32
C ARG A 72 -3.77 -20.02 -16.59
N VAL A 73 -4.59 -20.24 -15.58
CA VAL A 73 -5.84 -21.01 -15.66
C VAL A 73 -7.03 -20.09 -15.98
N PHE A 74 -7.13 -18.95 -15.31
CA PHE A 74 -8.25 -18.01 -15.40
C PHE A 74 -7.82 -16.74 -16.13
N ARG A 75 -7.52 -16.89 -17.42
CA ARG A 75 -7.18 -15.76 -18.30
C ARG A 75 -8.38 -14.81 -18.45
N GLY A 76 -8.12 -13.53 -18.47
CA GLY A 76 -9.15 -12.50 -18.65
C GLY A 76 -9.93 -12.14 -17.39
N LEU A 77 -9.67 -12.79 -16.23
CA LEU A 77 -10.21 -12.36 -14.94
C LEU A 77 -9.16 -11.50 -14.21
N ASP A 78 -9.64 -10.49 -13.50
CA ASP A 78 -8.79 -9.74 -12.57
C ASP A 78 -8.58 -10.53 -11.27
N VAL A 79 -7.69 -11.54 -11.33
CA VAL A 79 -7.39 -12.41 -10.19
C VAL A 79 -6.74 -11.63 -9.04
N TYR A 80 -5.89 -10.64 -9.36
CA TYR A 80 -5.21 -9.85 -8.35
C TYR A 80 -6.20 -8.94 -7.60
N GLY A 81 -7.07 -8.24 -8.31
CA GLY A 81 -8.11 -7.42 -7.70
C GLY A 81 -9.10 -8.24 -6.87
N ILE A 82 -9.55 -9.39 -7.39
CA ILE A 82 -10.39 -10.33 -6.63
C ILE A 82 -9.68 -10.79 -5.35
N PHE A 83 -8.38 -11.10 -5.41
CA PHE A 83 -7.58 -11.52 -4.27
C PHE A 83 -7.53 -10.44 -3.18
N LEU A 84 -7.23 -9.19 -3.52
CA LEU A 84 -7.17 -8.09 -2.54
C LEU A 84 -8.54 -7.82 -1.90
N CYS A 85 -9.60 -7.71 -2.72
CA CYS A 85 -10.97 -7.52 -2.22
C CYS A 85 -11.41 -8.68 -1.31
N ALA A 86 -11.16 -9.93 -1.72
CA ALA A 86 -11.52 -11.09 -0.92
C ALA A 86 -10.85 -11.07 0.47
N LEU A 87 -9.58 -10.62 0.55
CA LEU A 87 -8.88 -10.47 1.82
C LEU A 87 -9.50 -9.37 2.70
N GLN A 88 -9.85 -8.21 2.13
CA GLN A 88 -10.51 -7.15 2.89
C GLN A 88 -11.87 -7.59 3.43
N PHE A 89 -12.72 -8.20 2.59
CA PHE A 89 -14.02 -8.69 3.03
C PHE A 89 -13.93 -9.89 3.98
N LEU A 90 -12.89 -10.73 3.84
CA LEU A 90 -12.57 -11.77 4.83
C LEU A 90 -12.24 -11.14 6.19
N CYS A 91 -11.48 -10.05 6.23
CA CYS A 91 -11.20 -9.31 7.47
C CYS A 91 -12.48 -8.74 8.08
N VAL A 92 -13.37 -8.14 7.29
CA VAL A 92 -14.70 -7.68 7.76
C VAL A 92 -15.49 -8.83 8.37
N TYR A 93 -15.53 -9.98 7.70
CA TYR A 93 -16.22 -11.17 8.17
C TYR A 93 -15.66 -11.66 9.51
N ILE A 94 -14.34 -11.78 9.62
CA ILE A 94 -13.65 -12.27 10.84
C ILE A 94 -13.90 -11.34 12.01
N VAL A 95 -13.68 -10.02 11.81
CA VAL A 95 -13.86 -9.02 12.86
C VAL A 95 -15.31 -8.97 13.34
N SER A 96 -16.27 -8.98 12.41
CA SER A 96 -17.69 -9.01 12.72
C SER A 96 -18.05 -10.27 13.51
N GLY A 97 -17.64 -11.45 13.05
CA GLY A 97 -17.92 -12.72 13.70
C GLY A 97 -17.33 -12.79 15.11
N ARG A 98 -16.14 -12.23 15.29
CA ARG A 98 -15.47 -12.21 16.57
C ARG A 98 -16.11 -11.21 17.54
N ALA A 99 -16.47 -10.02 17.08
CA ALA A 99 -17.17 -9.01 17.88
C ALA A 99 -18.55 -9.53 18.36
N LEU A 100 -19.32 -10.16 17.46
CA LEU A 100 -20.61 -10.76 17.80
C LEU A 100 -20.47 -11.90 18.82
N SER A 101 -19.39 -12.67 18.76
CA SER A 101 -19.15 -13.80 19.67
C SER A 101 -18.88 -13.37 21.12
N ALA A 102 -18.54 -12.10 21.35
CA ALA A 102 -18.36 -11.54 22.70
C ALA A 102 -19.69 -11.46 23.50
N PHE A 103 -20.82 -11.58 22.83
CA PHE A 103 -22.16 -11.49 23.43
C PHE A 103 -22.97 -12.78 23.21
N GLU A 104 -23.79 -13.13 24.21
CA GLU A 104 -24.64 -14.32 24.13
C GLU A 104 -26.06 -14.03 23.62
N ASP A 105 -26.62 -12.90 24.01
CA ASP A 105 -28.01 -12.54 23.68
C ASP A 105 -28.16 -11.92 22.28
N LYS A 106 -29.34 -12.13 21.67
CA LYS A 106 -29.63 -11.69 20.30
C LYS A 106 -29.59 -10.17 20.12
N VAL A 107 -30.10 -9.43 21.10
CA VAL A 107 -30.19 -7.95 21.01
C VAL A 107 -28.79 -7.37 20.99
N SER A 108 -27.92 -7.83 21.88
CA SER A 108 -26.51 -7.43 21.92
C SER A 108 -25.80 -7.73 20.60
N LYS A 109 -26.05 -8.90 20.01
CA LYS A 109 -25.45 -9.26 18.71
C LYS A 109 -25.94 -8.37 17.57
N VAL A 110 -27.21 -8.02 17.53
CA VAL A 110 -27.76 -7.11 16.51
C VAL A 110 -27.16 -5.72 16.67
N ILE A 111 -27.12 -5.17 17.89
CA ILE A 111 -26.49 -3.87 18.15
C ILE A 111 -25.02 -3.87 17.75
N THR A 112 -24.27 -4.90 18.18
CA THR A 112 -22.84 -5.01 17.82
C THR A 112 -22.64 -5.14 16.31
N GLY A 113 -23.49 -5.92 15.63
CA GLY A 113 -23.45 -6.04 14.18
C GLY A 113 -23.70 -4.72 13.46
N LEU A 114 -24.68 -3.94 13.92
CA LEU A 114 -24.94 -2.58 13.39
C LEU A 114 -23.76 -1.65 13.67
N CYS A 115 -23.17 -1.70 14.87
CA CYS A 115 -22.00 -0.90 15.22
C CYS A 115 -20.80 -1.20 14.31
N VAL A 116 -20.49 -2.48 14.07
CA VAL A 116 -19.43 -2.89 13.16
C VAL A 116 -19.72 -2.42 11.73
N PHE A 117 -20.95 -2.60 11.27
CA PHE A 117 -21.36 -2.17 9.93
C PHE A 117 -21.18 -0.65 9.71
N LEU A 118 -21.63 0.17 10.65
CA LEU A 118 -21.47 1.63 10.60
C LEU A 118 -19.99 2.03 10.65
N PHE A 119 -19.20 1.35 11.49
CA PHE A 119 -17.74 1.58 11.55
C PHE A 119 -17.07 1.27 10.20
N MET A 120 -17.40 0.13 9.58
CA MET A 120 -16.82 -0.25 8.28
C MET A 120 -17.16 0.79 7.19
N LEU A 121 -18.40 1.28 7.14
CA LEU A 121 -18.81 2.29 6.15
C LEU A 121 -18.27 3.68 6.45
N GLY A 122 -18.38 4.15 7.70
CA GLY A 122 -18.06 5.53 8.04
C GLY A 122 -16.58 5.82 8.31
N THR A 123 -15.76 4.76 8.45
CA THR A 123 -14.33 4.90 8.75
C THR A 123 -13.47 4.27 7.66
N ILE A 124 -13.83 3.08 7.16
CA ILE A 124 -13.01 2.33 6.20
C ILE A 124 -13.56 2.44 4.75
N GLY A 125 -14.76 2.99 4.57
CA GLY A 125 -15.52 2.96 3.32
C GLY A 125 -14.72 3.28 2.04
N SER A 126 -13.90 4.34 2.06
CA SER A 126 -13.06 4.71 0.91
C SER A 126 -12.04 3.63 0.51
N HIS A 127 -11.47 2.92 1.49
CA HIS A 127 -10.50 1.86 1.21
C HIS A 127 -11.10 0.57 0.65
N PHE A 128 -12.43 0.43 0.68
CA PHE A 128 -13.12 -0.64 -0.04
C PHE A 128 -13.35 -0.29 -1.51
N ALA A 129 -13.52 1.01 -1.82
CA ALA A 129 -13.69 1.50 -3.18
C ALA A 129 -12.33 1.65 -3.90
N PHE A 130 -11.34 2.19 -3.20
CA PHE A 130 -9.97 2.38 -3.68
C PHE A 130 -9.07 1.37 -2.99
N VAL A 131 -8.88 0.25 -3.67
CA VAL A 131 -8.22 -0.93 -3.08
C VAL A 131 -6.71 -0.82 -3.27
N GLN A 132 -5.97 -1.00 -2.17
CA GLN A 132 -4.52 -0.88 -2.16
C GLN A 132 -3.91 -1.99 -1.30
N TYR A 133 -2.86 -2.64 -1.82
CA TYR A 133 -2.24 -3.79 -1.16
C TYR A 133 -1.63 -3.47 0.22
N THR A 134 -1.03 -2.28 0.40
CA THR A 134 -0.45 -1.88 1.70
C THR A 134 -1.53 -1.70 2.77
N PHE A 135 -2.67 -1.04 2.43
CA PHE A 135 -3.80 -0.94 3.34
C PHE A 135 -4.39 -2.31 3.67
N THR A 136 -4.54 -3.17 2.66
CA THR A 136 -5.04 -4.55 2.86
C THR A 136 -4.18 -5.32 3.85
N VAL A 137 -2.84 -5.22 3.76
CA VAL A 137 -1.90 -5.82 4.72
C VAL A 137 -2.09 -5.27 6.14
N GLY A 138 -2.25 -3.94 6.27
CA GLY A 138 -2.53 -3.31 7.56
C GLY A 138 -3.85 -3.80 8.17
N PHE A 139 -4.90 -3.95 7.36
CA PHE A 139 -6.18 -4.49 7.80
C PHE A 139 -6.08 -5.95 8.25
N MET A 140 -5.31 -6.78 7.53
CA MET A 140 -5.03 -8.17 7.92
C MET A 140 -4.27 -8.23 9.25
N SER A 141 -3.24 -7.39 9.42
CA SER A 141 -2.47 -7.29 10.66
C SER A 141 -3.35 -6.87 11.84
N ALA A 142 -4.21 -5.86 11.64
CA ALA A 142 -5.15 -5.40 12.66
C ALA A 142 -6.18 -6.50 13.03
N THR A 143 -6.69 -7.23 12.02
CA THR A 143 -7.59 -8.38 12.24
C THR A 143 -6.90 -9.49 13.04
N ALA A 144 -5.63 -9.77 12.75
CA ALA A 144 -4.86 -10.76 13.51
C ALA A 144 -4.64 -10.30 14.97
N ALA A 145 -4.28 -9.02 15.19
CA ALA A 145 -4.14 -8.45 16.53
C ALA A 145 -5.48 -8.51 17.31
N PHE A 146 -6.61 -8.22 16.66
CA PHE A 146 -7.93 -8.33 17.23
C PHE A 146 -8.28 -9.77 17.64
N LEU A 147 -7.97 -10.76 16.78
CA LEU A 147 -8.14 -12.18 17.10
C LEU A 147 -7.32 -12.59 18.33
N ILE A 148 -6.07 -12.16 18.40
CA ILE A 148 -5.17 -12.43 19.55
C ILE A 148 -5.75 -11.79 20.82
N MET A 149 -6.17 -10.54 20.74
CA MET A 149 -6.74 -9.82 21.89
C MET A 149 -8.04 -10.44 22.40
N THR A 150 -8.91 -10.88 21.51
CA THR A 150 -10.22 -11.41 21.87
C THR A 150 -10.24 -12.93 22.05
N HIS A 151 -9.10 -13.61 21.86
CA HIS A 151 -9.03 -15.08 21.98
C HIS A 151 -9.41 -15.57 23.38
N GLU A 152 -10.21 -16.64 23.45
CA GLU A 152 -10.70 -17.25 24.67
C GLU A 152 -10.71 -18.78 24.60
N GLY A 153 -10.53 -19.38 25.77
CA GLY A 153 -10.53 -20.83 25.91
C GLY A 153 -9.26 -21.50 25.33
N ASP A 154 -9.33 -22.84 25.18
CA ASP A 154 -8.20 -23.66 24.74
C ASP A 154 -8.16 -23.89 23.23
N GLY A 155 -9.10 -23.30 22.48
CA GLY A 155 -9.18 -23.46 21.03
C GLY A 155 -7.95 -22.88 20.32
N LYS A 156 -7.45 -23.61 19.30
CA LYS A 156 -6.27 -23.14 18.52
C LYS A 156 -6.67 -22.31 17.31
N ARG A 157 -7.96 -22.28 16.94
CA ARG A 157 -8.45 -21.72 15.68
C ARG A 157 -8.05 -20.25 15.49
N ASP A 158 -8.30 -19.41 16.50
CA ASP A 158 -8.03 -17.97 16.40
C ASP A 158 -6.53 -17.68 16.26
N HIS A 159 -5.69 -18.46 16.97
CA HIS A 159 -4.22 -18.33 16.85
C HIS A 159 -3.71 -18.78 15.48
N VAL A 160 -4.22 -19.91 14.97
CA VAL A 160 -3.86 -20.38 13.63
C VAL A 160 -4.27 -19.37 12.58
N LEU A 161 -5.48 -18.82 12.68
CA LEU A 161 -5.97 -17.82 11.75
C LEU A 161 -5.15 -16.51 11.84
N ALA A 162 -4.77 -16.08 13.05
CA ALA A 162 -3.90 -14.92 13.22
C ALA A 162 -2.51 -15.14 12.61
N ILE A 163 -1.91 -16.35 12.79
CA ILE A 163 -0.63 -16.69 12.15
C ILE A 163 -0.76 -16.65 10.63
N VAL A 164 -1.81 -17.26 10.06
CA VAL A 164 -2.05 -17.28 8.62
C VAL A 164 -2.21 -15.86 8.07
N LEU A 165 -2.99 -15.01 8.74
CA LEU A 165 -3.16 -13.60 8.33
C LEU A 165 -1.84 -12.82 8.36
N ILE A 166 -1.01 -13.00 9.39
CA ILE A 166 0.28 -12.32 9.54
C ILE A 166 1.27 -12.81 8.48
N VAL A 167 1.37 -14.12 8.26
CA VAL A 167 2.29 -14.68 7.25
C VAL A 167 1.85 -14.27 5.85
N LEU A 168 0.55 -14.30 5.54
CA LEU A 168 0.04 -13.86 4.26
C LEU A 168 0.24 -12.34 4.06
N ALA A 169 0.03 -11.54 5.12
CA ALA A 169 0.32 -10.11 5.11
C ALA A 169 1.81 -9.84 4.80
N TYR A 170 2.73 -10.61 5.39
CA TYR A 170 4.16 -10.54 5.08
C TYR A 170 4.47 -10.85 3.61
N LEU A 171 3.80 -11.87 3.06
CA LEU A 171 3.99 -12.26 1.66
C LEU A 171 3.48 -11.20 0.67
N ILE A 172 2.45 -10.42 1.04
CA ILE A 172 1.88 -9.37 0.18
C ILE A 172 2.70 -8.08 0.25
N ARG A 173 3.04 -7.60 1.47
CA ARG A 173 3.87 -6.39 1.66
C ARG A 173 4.63 -6.48 2.98
N SER A 174 5.89 -6.91 2.88
CA SER A 174 6.77 -7.14 4.05
C SER A 174 6.98 -5.88 4.89
N GLU A 175 7.21 -4.73 4.26
CA GLU A 175 7.50 -3.46 4.94
C GLU A 175 6.31 -3.01 5.79
N MET A 176 5.09 -3.13 5.26
CA MET A 176 3.89 -2.74 6.00
C MET A 176 3.62 -3.68 7.17
N LEU A 177 3.82 -5.00 6.99
CA LEU A 177 3.72 -5.91 8.11
C LEU A 177 4.78 -5.60 9.19
N LEU A 178 6.04 -5.41 8.81
CA LEU A 178 7.11 -5.10 9.77
C LEU A 178 6.83 -3.81 10.54
N LEU A 179 6.22 -2.81 9.90
CA LEU A 179 5.78 -1.58 10.56
C LEU A 179 4.67 -1.85 11.58
N THR A 180 3.72 -2.76 11.31
CA THR A 180 2.60 -3.07 12.21
C THR A 180 2.91 -4.15 13.25
N LEU A 181 3.95 -4.94 13.03
CA LEU A 181 4.33 -6.08 13.89
C LEU A 181 4.61 -5.68 15.36
N PRO A 182 5.21 -4.52 15.69
CA PRO A 182 5.35 -4.07 17.08
C PRO A 182 4.00 -3.99 17.82
N ILE A 183 2.93 -3.52 17.16
CA ILE A 183 1.59 -3.45 17.77
C ILE A 183 1.00 -4.86 17.94
N VAL A 184 1.25 -5.80 17.01
CA VAL A 184 0.91 -7.22 17.21
C VAL A 184 1.65 -7.77 18.43
N GLY A 185 2.94 -7.42 18.60
CA GLY A 185 3.73 -7.75 19.78
C GLY A 185 3.12 -7.21 21.08
N VAL A 186 2.66 -5.96 21.07
CA VAL A 186 1.92 -5.37 22.20
C VAL A 186 0.64 -6.15 22.49
N ALA A 187 -0.12 -6.56 21.50
CA ALA A 187 -1.33 -7.36 21.67
C ALA A 187 -1.01 -8.73 22.34
N ILE A 188 0.00 -9.43 21.86
CA ILE A 188 0.46 -10.72 22.44
C ILE A 188 0.90 -10.51 23.89
N PHE A 189 1.72 -9.50 24.14
CA PHE A 189 2.25 -9.17 25.46
C PHE A 189 1.13 -8.79 26.44
N THR A 190 0.17 -7.97 26.01
CA THR A 190 -1.02 -7.57 26.79
C THR A 190 -1.82 -8.81 27.20
N ARG A 191 -2.07 -9.74 26.28
CA ARG A 191 -2.80 -10.98 26.61
C ARG A 191 -2.02 -11.86 27.57
N TRP A 192 -0.70 -11.95 27.41
CA TRP A 192 0.12 -12.68 28.38
C TRP A 192 0.09 -12.03 29.77
N LEU A 193 0.20 -10.71 29.87
CA LEU A 193 0.09 -10.02 31.18
C LEU A 193 -1.24 -10.29 31.87
N MET A 194 -2.34 -10.35 31.10
CA MET A 194 -3.68 -10.62 31.62
C MET A 194 -3.90 -12.11 31.96
N GLN A 195 -3.13 -13.01 31.38
CA GLN A 195 -3.27 -14.47 31.49
C GLN A 195 -1.90 -15.14 31.64
N LYS A 196 -1.20 -14.84 32.76
CA LYS A 196 0.19 -15.28 33.00
C LYS A 196 0.37 -16.80 32.91
N ASP A 197 -0.63 -17.56 33.32
CA ASP A 197 -0.61 -19.03 33.28
C ASP A 197 -0.54 -19.59 31.86
N LEU A 198 -0.86 -18.80 30.85
CA LEU A 198 -0.84 -19.16 29.43
C LEU A 198 0.43 -18.70 28.69
N PHE A 199 1.51 -18.35 29.40
CA PHE A 199 2.76 -17.90 28.79
C PHE A 199 3.23 -18.81 27.65
N GLY A 200 3.30 -20.12 27.88
CA GLY A 200 3.72 -21.09 26.85
C GLY A 200 2.82 -21.12 25.60
N LYS A 201 1.57 -20.67 25.70
CA LYS A 201 0.65 -20.55 24.57
C LYS A 201 1.00 -19.33 23.70
N TYR A 202 1.23 -18.18 24.34
CA TYR A 202 1.61 -16.95 23.63
C TYR A 202 3.04 -17.00 23.08
N LEU A 203 3.96 -17.65 23.80
CA LEU A 203 5.31 -17.91 23.30
C LEU A 203 5.28 -18.78 22.02
N ARG A 204 4.48 -19.86 22.02
CA ARG A 204 4.30 -20.68 20.80
C ARG A 204 3.70 -19.89 19.66
N LEU A 205 2.70 -19.02 19.91
CA LEU A 205 2.14 -18.13 18.89
C LEU A 205 3.24 -17.27 18.25
N LEU A 206 4.06 -16.62 19.08
CA LEU A 206 5.18 -15.79 18.61
C LEU A 206 6.20 -16.60 17.79
N ILE A 207 6.57 -17.80 18.27
CA ILE A 207 7.50 -18.70 17.55
C ILE A 207 6.95 -19.06 16.17
N PHE A 208 5.66 -19.41 16.06
CA PHE A 208 5.07 -19.75 14.77
C PHE A 208 4.94 -18.56 13.83
N ILE A 209 4.69 -17.36 14.34
CA ILE A 209 4.71 -16.13 13.52
C ILE A 209 6.11 -15.91 12.96
N VAL A 210 7.14 -15.92 13.81
CA VAL A 210 8.54 -15.71 13.41
C VAL A 210 8.99 -16.80 12.43
N ALA A 211 8.65 -18.06 12.72
CA ALA A 211 8.99 -19.16 11.82
C ALA A 211 8.31 -19.02 10.45
N GLY A 212 7.02 -18.63 10.42
CA GLY A 212 6.31 -18.39 9.16
C GLY A 212 6.92 -17.27 8.33
N ILE A 213 7.29 -16.15 8.97
CA ILE A 213 8.00 -15.05 8.31
C ILE A 213 9.36 -15.52 7.79
N ALA A 214 10.15 -16.23 8.61
CA ALA A 214 11.46 -16.73 8.22
C ALA A 214 11.39 -17.70 7.02
N VAL A 215 10.44 -18.63 7.02
CA VAL A 215 10.19 -19.53 5.88
C VAL A 215 9.81 -18.74 4.63
N SER A 216 8.93 -17.74 4.75
CA SER A 216 8.53 -16.88 3.63
C SER A 216 9.72 -16.16 3.03
N MET A 217 10.61 -15.60 3.89
CA MET A 217 11.83 -14.92 3.46
C MET A 217 12.80 -15.87 2.74
N VAL A 218 12.97 -17.09 3.26
CA VAL A 218 13.85 -18.09 2.61
C VAL A 218 13.30 -18.48 1.23
N LEU A 219 12.00 -18.74 1.13
CA LEU A 219 11.34 -19.07 -0.15
C LEU A 219 11.45 -17.92 -1.16
N HIS A 220 11.28 -16.68 -0.71
CA HIS A 220 11.49 -15.51 -1.57
C HIS A 220 12.93 -15.42 -2.08
N LYS A 221 13.92 -15.55 -1.19
CA LYS A 221 15.35 -15.54 -1.58
C LYS A 221 15.71 -16.66 -2.55
N ILE A 222 15.07 -17.83 -2.42
CA ILE A 222 15.26 -18.93 -3.39
C ILE A 222 14.67 -18.52 -4.75
N GLY A 223 13.46 -17.95 -4.78
CA GLY A 223 12.82 -17.48 -6.01
C GLY A 223 13.63 -16.42 -6.76
N TYR A 224 14.32 -15.54 -6.03
CA TYR A 224 15.15 -14.45 -6.56
C TYR A 224 16.67 -14.76 -6.50
N SER A 225 17.06 -16.04 -6.58
CA SER A 225 18.45 -16.45 -6.38
C SER A 225 19.34 -16.36 -7.62
N SER A 226 18.78 -16.17 -8.83
CA SER A 226 19.60 -16.06 -10.03
C SER A 226 20.47 -14.79 -10.01
N PRO A 227 21.61 -14.77 -10.74
CA PRO A 227 22.50 -13.61 -10.76
C PRO A 227 21.80 -12.33 -11.21
N GLU A 228 20.98 -12.39 -12.26
CA GLU A 228 20.27 -11.25 -12.83
C GLU A 228 19.27 -10.66 -11.82
N TRP A 229 18.54 -11.52 -11.09
CA TRP A 229 17.63 -11.06 -10.04
C TRP A 229 18.35 -10.47 -8.83
N LYS A 230 19.54 -10.96 -8.49
CA LYS A 230 20.34 -10.38 -7.40
C LYS A 230 20.88 -9.00 -7.76
N GLU A 231 21.33 -8.82 -8.98
CA GLU A 231 21.78 -7.53 -9.50
C GLU A 231 20.62 -6.53 -9.51
N PHE A 232 19.48 -6.95 -10.06
CA PHE A 232 18.26 -6.11 -10.05
C PHE A 232 17.80 -5.75 -8.63
N ASN A 233 17.82 -6.71 -7.69
CA ASN A 233 17.42 -6.39 -6.30
C ASN A 233 18.33 -5.33 -5.67
N ASN A 234 19.63 -5.35 -5.95
CA ASN A 234 20.54 -4.29 -5.50
C ASN A 234 20.20 -2.94 -6.13
N LEU A 235 19.87 -2.92 -7.42
CA LEU A 235 19.40 -1.72 -8.11
C LEU A 235 18.07 -1.21 -7.52
N PHE A 236 17.12 -2.12 -7.25
CA PHE A 236 15.83 -1.81 -6.66
C PHE A 236 15.96 -1.23 -5.24
N ASP A 237 16.87 -1.78 -4.43
CA ASP A 237 17.17 -1.27 -3.09
C ASP A 237 17.78 0.14 -3.16
N ALA A 238 18.76 0.36 -4.05
CA ALA A 238 19.39 1.66 -4.29
C ALA A 238 18.35 2.72 -4.77
N ARG A 239 17.52 2.33 -5.73
CA ARG A 239 16.41 3.15 -6.23
C ARG A 239 15.43 3.49 -5.11
N THR A 240 15.08 2.53 -4.27
CA THR A 240 14.14 2.75 -3.17
C THR A 240 14.73 3.72 -2.14
N GLU A 241 16.02 3.56 -1.79
CA GLU A 241 16.68 4.52 -0.90
C GLU A 241 16.66 5.94 -1.49
N LEU A 242 17.05 6.09 -2.76
CA LEU A 242 17.14 7.39 -3.42
C LEU A 242 15.76 8.08 -3.53
N TYR A 243 14.78 7.41 -4.15
CA TYR A 243 13.50 8.05 -4.49
C TYR A 243 12.48 8.07 -3.36
N ASP A 244 12.56 7.13 -2.43
CA ASP A 244 11.58 7.02 -1.34
C ASP A 244 12.05 7.74 -0.06
N PHE A 245 13.36 7.90 0.15
CA PHE A 245 13.91 8.42 1.40
C PHE A 245 14.85 9.61 1.25
N GLN A 246 15.43 9.81 0.06
CA GLN A 246 16.37 10.89 -0.20
C GLN A 246 15.80 11.88 -1.22
N TYR A 247 16.65 12.62 -1.89
CA TYR A 247 16.35 13.52 -3.00
C TYR A 247 17.49 13.49 -4.00
N ILE A 248 17.25 14.01 -5.19
CA ILE A 248 18.31 14.15 -6.21
C ILE A 248 18.87 15.55 -6.10
N PRO A 249 20.16 15.71 -5.73
CA PRO A 249 20.79 17.02 -5.63
C PRO A 249 20.81 17.75 -6.97
N ASP A 250 20.76 19.09 -6.95
CA ASP A 250 20.91 19.92 -8.13
C ASP A 250 22.31 19.76 -8.73
N TYR A 251 22.40 19.60 -10.07
CA TYR A 251 23.68 19.35 -10.74
C TYR A 251 24.64 20.53 -10.60
N ALA A 252 24.16 21.77 -10.85
CA ALA A 252 25.00 22.96 -10.88
C ALA A 252 25.61 23.26 -9.51
N GLU A 253 24.84 23.01 -8.43
CA GLU A 253 25.29 23.22 -7.04
C GLU A 253 26.22 22.10 -6.56
N ASN A 254 26.16 20.90 -7.16
CA ASN A 254 26.90 19.72 -6.72
C ASN A 254 27.78 19.11 -7.83
N LYS A 255 28.24 19.94 -8.77
CA LYS A 255 28.97 19.50 -9.96
C LYS A 255 30.18 18.63 -9.63
N GLU A 256 31.00 18.99 -8.64
CA GLU A 256 32.19 18.24 -8.25
C GLU A 256 31.85 16.80 -7.83
N PHE A 257 30.71 16.63 -7.14
CA PHE A 257 30.25 15.29 -6.76
C PHE A 257 29.83 14.48 -7.99
N PHE A 258 28.99 15.04 -8.88
CA PHE A 258 28.54 14.35 -10.07
C PHE A 258 29.69 13.99 -11.02
N ASP A 259 30.63 14.92 -11.23
CA ASP A 259 31.85 14.66 -12.01
C ASP A 259 32.69 13.50 -11.38
N SER A 260 32.73 13.41 -10.04
CA SER A 260 33.48 12.36 -9.33
C SER A 260 32.91 10.95 -9.52
N ILE A 261 31.61 10.82 -9.75
CA ILE A 261 30.93 9.55 -10.03
C ILE A 261 30.70 9.31 -11.53
N GLY A 262 31.17 10.22 -12.39
CA GLY A 262 31.05 10.15 -13.84
C GLY A 262 29.63 10.36 -14.36
N LEU A 263 28.77 11.03 -13.59
CA LEU A 263 27.39 11.33 -14.00
C LEU A 263 27.30 12.75 -14.53
N SER A 264 26.87 12.89 -15.76
CA SER A 264 26.70 14.17 -16.45
C SER A 264 25.38 14.88 -16.06
N GLU A 265 25.25 16.15 -16.50
CA GLU A 265 24.02 16.92 -16.30
C GLU A 265 22.80 16.28 -16.99
N PRO A 266 22.85 15.83 -18.27
CA PRO A 266 21.76 15.11 -18.89
C PRO A 266 21.40 13.78 -18.20
N GLU A 267 22.38 13.03 -17.71
CA GLU A 267 22.14 11.80 -16.95
C GLU A 267 21.52 12.09 -15.57
N GLN A 268 21.97 13.15 -14.88
CA GLN A 268 21.31 13.60 -13.65
C GLN A 268 19.85 14.01 -13.93
N GLN A 269 19.57 14.63 -15.07
CA GLN A 269 18.19 14.93 -15.49
C GLN A 269 17.33 13.68 -15.69
N LEU A 270 17.92 12.55 -16.13
CA LEU A 270 17.22 11.25 -16.17
C LEU A 270 16.85 10.75 -14.78
N LEU A 271 17.64 11.04 -13.77
CA LEU A 271 17.25 10.75 -12.39
C LEU A 271 16.11 11.67 -11.94
N VAL A 272 16.18 12.97 -12.22
CA VAL A 272 15.16 13.96 -11.81
C VAL A 272 13.79 13.66 -12.41
N ASN A 273 13.73 13.32 -13.72
CA ASN A 273 12.47 12.97 -14.40
C ASN A 273 12.11 11.49 -14.30
N TYR A 274 12.92 10.70 -13.57
CA TYR A 274 12.71 9.28 -13.30
C TYR A 274 12.80 8.37 -14.54
N ASN A 275 13.37 8.86 -15.65
CA ASN A 275 13.52 8.11 -16.91
C ASN A 275 14.88 7.40 -17.05
N TYR A 276 15.52 7.08 -15.94
CA TYR A 276 16.88 6.49 -15.90
C TYR A 276 16.98 5.10 -16.55
N GLY A 277 15.87 4.50 -16.93
CA GLY A 277 15.86 3.22 -17.64
C GLY A 277 16.47 3.28 -19.04
N ILE A 278 16.54 4.49 -19.64
CA ILE A 278 17.12 4.70 -20.97
C ILE A 278 18.65 4.51 -20.99
N ASP A 279 19.33 4.79 -19.88
CA ASP A 279 20.80 4.75 -19.80
C ASP A 279 21.27 3.52 -19.00
N ASP A 280 21.90 2.58 -19.67
CA ASP A 280 22.42 1.37 -19.01
C ASP A 280 23.62 1.65 -18.08
N GLU A 281 24.30 2.79 -18.21
CA GLU A 281 25.40 3.21 -17.33
C GLU A 281 24.90 3.61 -15.93
N ILE A 282 23.66 4.10 -15.82
CA ILE A 282 23.02 4.35 -14.51
C ILE A 282 22.64 3.02 -13.86
N ASN A 283 23.49 2.54 -12.97
CA ASN A 283 23.35 1.25 -12.29
C ASN A 283 23.14 1.42 -10.77
N ALA A 284 23.19 0.30 -10.03
CA ALA A 284 23.00 0.31 -8.58
C ALA A 284 24.04 1.17 -7.85
N ASP A 285 25.31 1.13 -8.28
CA ASP A 285 26.39 1.89 -7.63
C ASP A 285 26.18 3.40 -7.82
N THR A 286 25.73 3.81 -9.00
CA THR A 286 25.35 5.21 -9.28
C THR A 286 24.21 5.69 -8.37
N LEU A 287 23.14 4.89 -8.25
CA LEU A 287 22.00 5.27 -7.41
C LEU A 287 22.36 5.29 -5.92
N TRP A 288 23.16 4.33 -5.44
CA TRP A 288 23.67 4.33 -4.07
C TRP A 288 24.56 5.55 -3.79
N ALA A 289 25.48 5.89 -4.70
CA ALA A 289 26.35 7.04 -4.53
C ALA A 289 25.55 8.35 -4.39
N VAL A 290 24.52 8.56 -5.23
CA VAL A 290 23.63 9.74 -5.14
C VAL A 290 22.82 9.73 -3.84
N ALA A 291 22.28 8.57 -3.44
CA ALA A 291 21.49 8.43 -2.21
C ALA A 291 22.33 8.70 -0.96
N GLU A 292 23.54 8.16 -0.89
CA GLU A 292 24.47 8.36 0.23
C GLU A 292 24.91 9.82 0.34
N TYR A 293 25.23 10.46 -0.79
CA TYR A 293 25.61 11.86 -0.84
C TYR A 293 24.45 12.76 -0.34
N ALA A 294 23.23 12.56 -0.88
CA ALA A 294 22.05 13.29 -0.46
C ALA A 294 21.71 13.09 1.03
N SER A 295 21.90 11.88 1.53
CA SER A 295 21.71 11.57 2.95
C SER A 295 22.71 12.32 3.85
N GLY A 296 23.97 12.45 3.42
CA GLY A 296 24.99 13.23 4.12
C GLY A 296 24.61 14.71 4.21
N GLN A 297 24.25 15.32 3.09
CA GLN A 297 23.79 16.70 3.01
C GLN A 297 22.57 16.97 3.93
N LYS A 298 21.57 16.10 3.87
CA LYS A 298 20.34 16.21 4.67
C LYS A 298 20.61 16.12 6.18
N THR A 299 21.60 15.32 6.58
CA THR A 299 21.98 15.18 8.00
C THR A 299 22.66 16.44 8.51
N ASP A 300 23.46 17.12 7.69
CA ASP A 300 24.14 18.34 8.04
C ASP A 300 23.17 19.54 8.11
N GLU A 301 22.18 19.59 7.20
CA GLU A 301 21.20 20.69 7.12
C GLU A 301 20.13 20.60 8.22
N THR A 302 19.67 19.41 8.58
CA THR A 302 18.59 19.21 9.56
C THR A 302 19.00 18.27 10.71
N PRO A 303 19.58 18.82 11.78
CA PRO A 303 19.97 18.03 12.96
C PRO A 303 18.81 17.19 13.49
N PHE A 304 19.09 15.97 13.92
CA PHE A 304 18.10 15.02 14.43
C PHE A 304 17.09 15.64 15.41
N MET A 305 17.56 16.52 16.30
CA MET A 305 16.70 17.16 17.31
C MET A 305 15.70 18.14 16.68
N GLU A 306 16.06 18.81 15.60
CA GLU A 306 15.15 19.71 14.88
C GLU A 306 14.10 18.91 14.10
N ASN A 307 14.52 17.85 13.43
CA ASN A 307 13.62 16.92 12.76
C ASN A 307 12.64 16.25 13.75
N LEU A 308 13.14 15.81 14.92
CA LEU A 308 12.30 15.27 15.98
C LEU A 308 11.29 16.30 16.51
N LYS A 309 11.70 17.55 16.67
CA LYS A 309 10.81 18.65 17.10
C LYS A 309 9.72 18.91 16.06
N ALA A 310 10.10 19.03 14.79
CA ALA A 310 9.16 19.23 13.68
C ALA A 310 8.19 18.04 13.56
N GLY A 311 8.71 16.82 13.60
CA GLY A 311 7.92 15.60 13.61
C GLY A 311 6.94 15.51 14.78
N THR A 312 7.36 15.95 15.97
CA THR A 312 6.48 16.00 17.16
C THR A 312 5.36 17.01 16.98
N VAL A 313 5.62 18.18 16.41
CA VAL A 313 4.60 19.18 16.13
C VAL A 313 3.57 18.64 15.13
N SER A 314 4.03 18.04 14.02
CA SER A 314 3.17 17.41 13.03
C SER A 314 2.33 16.28 13.63
N TYR A 315 2.95 15.38 14.41
CA TYR A 315 2.27 14.30 15.11
C TYR A 315 1.14 14.81 16.03
N LEU A 316 1.41 15.82 16.85
CA LEU A 316 0.43 16.39 17.77
C LEU A 316 -0.67 17.13 17.00
N TYR A 317 -0.36 17.77 15.88
CA TYR A 317 -1.34 18.39 15.02
C TYR A 317 -2.31 17.33 14.49
N ARG A 318 -1.82 16.27 13.85
CA ARG A 318 -2.63 15.19 13.29
C ARG A 318 -3.46 14.48 14.37
N LEU A 319 -2.91 14.26 15.56
CA LEU A 319 -3.63 13.60 16.65
C LEU A 319 -4.84 14.41 17.14
N ARG A 320 -4.74 15.73 17.21
CA ARG A 320 -5.77 16.61 17.80
C ARG A 320 -6.74 17.22 16.80
N HIS A 321 -6.42 17.21 15.52
CA HIS A 321 -7.22 17.90 14.52
C HIS A 321 -8.45 17.07 14.16
N ILE A 322 -9.65 17.68 14.31
CA ILE A 322 -10.93 16.99 14.14
C ILE A 322 -11.66 17.36 12.85
N THR A 323 -11.12 18.31 12.08
CA THR A 323 -11.72 18.74 10.82
C THR A 323 -11.50 17.66 9.76
N TYR A 324 -12.57 17.25 9.10
CA TYR A 324 -12.50 16.34 7.97
C TYR A 324 -11.88 17.05 6.76
N GLN A 325 -10.91 16.42 6.12
CA GLN A 325 -10.28 16.92 4.91
C GLN A 325 -10.84 16.22 3.68
N LYS A 326 -11.06 16.99 2.62
CA LYS A 326 -11.57 16.45 1.36
C LYS A 326 -10.51 15.78 0.48
N SER A 327 -9.22 16.00 0.75
CA SER A 327 -8.15 15.32 0.01
C SER A 327 -8.10 13.85 0.37
N TYR A 328 -8.09 12.98 -0.63
CA TYR A 328 -8.03 11.54 -0.45
C TYR A 328 -6.62 11.06 -0.10
N GLU A 329 -5.58 11.50 -0.84
CA GLU A 329 -4.24 10.94 -0.70
C GLU A 329 -3.45 11.47 0.49
N TYR A 330 -3.56 12.78 0.76
CA TYR A 330 -2.77 13.46 1.79
C TYR A 330 -3.66 14.34 2.64
N PRO A 331 -4.49 13.75 3.53
CA PRO A 331 -5.30 14.53 4.42
C PRO A 331 -4.39 15.29 5.40
N MET A 332 -4.59 16.59 5.53
CA MET A 332 -3.94 17.35 6.61
C MET A 332 -4.46 16.93 7.99
N THR A 333 -5.57 16.17 8.03
CA THR A 333 -6.18 15.66 9.25
C THR A 333 -6.60 14.22 9.07
N ASP A 334 -6.59 13.46 10.16
CA ASP A 334 -6.92 12.03 10.16
C ASP A 334 -8.33 11.73 10.72
N ALA A 335 -9.23 12.72 10.73
CA ALA A 335 -10.61 12.49 11.20
C ALA A 335 -11.37 11.58 10.20
N PRO A 336 -12.14 10.59 10.67
CA PRO A 336 -12.52 10.29 12.06
C PRO A 336 -11.56 9.35 12.82
N TRP A 337 -10.51 8.84 12.19
CA TRP A 337 -9.62 7.81 12.76
C TRP A 337 -8.99 8.23 14.09
N ASN A 338 -8.45 9.45 14.16
CA ASN A 338 -7.85 10.01 15.37
C ASN A 338 -8.87 10.19 16.49
N ILE A 339 -10.09 10.66 16.17
CA ILE A 339 -11.18 10.85 17.15
C ILE A 339 -11.55 9.50 17.75
N ILE A 340 -11.75 8.48 16.92
CA ILE A 340 -12.10 7.12 17.35
C ILE A 340 -10.98 6.55 18.24
N ALA A 341 -9.73 6.66 17.83
CA ALA A 341 -8.59 6.19 18.60
C ALA A 341 -8.52 6.87 19.98
N LEU A 342 -8.62 8.21 20.04
CA LEU A 342 -8.60 8.95 21.31
C LEU A 342 -9.76 8.55 22.24
N VAL A 343 -10.97 8.42 21.70
CA VAL A 343 -12.13 7.95 22.48
C VAL A 343 -11.87 6.56 23.07
N LEU A 344 -11.30 5.64 22.27
CA LEU A 344 -10.99 4.29 22.73
C LEU A 344 -9.87 4.25 23.76
N TYR A 345 -8.83 5.09 23.64
CA TYR A 345 -7.80 5.24 24.68
C TYR A 345 -8.42 5.71 25.99
N LEU A 346 -9.22 6.78 25.96
CA LEU A 346 -9.87 7.32 27.15
C LEU A 346 -10.84 6.31 27.79
N THR A 347 -11.68 5.68 26.99
CA THR A 347 -12.64 4.71 27.53
C THR A 347 -11.94 3.47 28.08
N SER A 348 -10.87 3.00 27.45
CA SER A 348 -10.07 1.87 27.97
C SER A 348 -9.42 2.23 29.32
N LEU A 349 -8.82 3.41 29.43
CA LEU A 349 -8.25 3.88 30.71
C LEU A 349 -9.31 3.95 31.80
N VAL A 350 -10.49 4.51 31.50
CA VAL A 350 -11.60 4.58 32.47
C VAL A 350 -12.04 3.17 32.90
N ILE A 351 -12.24 2.25 31.97
CA ILE A 351 -12.65 0.85 32.27
C ILE A 351 -11.65 0.21 33.21
N TYR A 352 -10.34 0.31 32.93
CA TYR A 352 -9.31 -0.30 33.80
C TYR A 352 -9.13 0.45 35.12
N CYS A 353 -9.30 1.77 35.15
CA CYS A 353 -9.32 2.52 36.40
C CYS A 353 -10.46 2.11 37.34
N LEU A 354 -11.61 1.71 36.79
CA LEU A 354 -12.77 1.24 37.55
C LEU A 354 -12.69 -0.24 37.92
N ALA A 355 -11.71 -0.99 37.40
CA ALA A 355 -11.53 -2.40 37.73
C ALA A 355 -11.22 -2.58 39.23
N GLN A 356 -11.91 -3.52 39.86
CA GLN A 356 -11.76 -3.80 41.28
C GLN A 356 -10.49 -4.60 41.62
N ASP A 357 -10.11 -5.50 40.72
CA ASP A 357 -8.88 -6.28 40.83
C ASP A 357 -7.66 -5.38 40.56
N LYS A 358 -6.79 -5.24 41.55
CA LYS A 358 -5.59 -4.38 41.50
C LYS A 358 -4.62 -4.83 40.39
N ASN A 359 -4.41 -6.13 40.22
CA ASN A 359 -3.51 -6.67 39.18
C ASN A 359 -4.08 -6.39 37.78
N LYS A 360 -5.36 -6.63 37.59
CA LYS A 360 -6.07 -6.35 36.36
C LYS A 360 -6.05 -4.86 35.99
N LYS A 361 -6.28 -3.99 36.97
CA LYS A 361 -6.16 -2.55 36.83
C LYS A 361 -4.77 -2.14 36.36
N LEU A 362 -3.72 -2.58 37.05
CA LEU A 362 -2.34 -2.25 36.70
C LEU A 362 -1.93 -2.79 35.34
N CYS A 363 -2.22 -4.06 35.05
CA CYS A 363 -1.91 -4.66 33.75
C CYS A 363 -2.65 -3.97 32.61
N GLY A 364 -3.94 -3.62 32.79
CA GLY A 364 -4.72 -2.93 31.78
C GLY A 364 -4.22 -1.52 31.50
N ILE A 365 -4.01 -0.71 32.55
CA ILE A 365 -3.45 0.66 32.39
C ILE A 365 -2.08 0.60 31.73
N PHE A 366 -1.19 -0.29 32.19
CA PHE A 366 0.13 -0.45 31.59
C PHE A 366 0.04 -0.83 30.11
N SER A 367 -0.86 -1.74 29.73
CA SER A 367 -1.04 -2.16 28.33
C SER A 367 -1.53 -1.01 27.44
N VAL A 368 -2.46 -0.19 27.94
CA VAL A 368 -2.94 1.01 27.20
C VAL A 368 -1.80 2.01 27.02
N LEU A 369 -1.01 2.26 28.05
CA LEU A 369 0.14 3.17 27.96
C LEU A 369 1.25 2.62 27.06
N LEU A 370 1.51 1.31 27.11
CA LEU A 370 2.47 0.65 26.22
C LEU A 370 2.03 0.75 24.76
N LEU A 371 0.75 0.53 24.48
CA LEU A 371 0.19 0.70 23.12
C LEU A 371 0.36 2.15 22.65
N PHE A 372 0.05 3.11 23.49
CA PHE A 372 0.21 4.53 23.16
C PHE A 372 1.67 4.91 22.91
N ALA A 373 2.61 4.39 23.71
CA ALA A 373 4.04 4.60 23.50
C ALA A 373 4.53 3.97 22.19
N CYS A 374 4.13 2.71 21.92
CA CYS A 374 4.45 2.02 20.67
C CYS A 374 3.91 2.80 19.45
N ARG A 375 2.65 3.17 19.49
CA ARG A 375 2.04 4.02 18.46
C ARG A 375 2.84 5.31 18.24
N THR A 376 3.11 6.06 19.30
CA THR A 376 3.83 7.34 19.20
C THR A 376 5.19 7.16 18.53
N THR A 377 5.93 6.11 18.90
CA THR A 377 7.22 5.80 18.28
C THR A 377 7.10 5.52 16.79
N LEU A 378 6.13 4.70 16.38
CA LEU A 378 5.89 4.38 14.96
C LEU A 378 5.48 5.60 14.16
N TRP A 379 4.58 6.42 14.70
CA TRP A 379 4.15 7.65 14.04
C TRP A 379 5.29 8.67 13.87
N LEU A 380 6.09 8.90 14.89
CA LEU A 380 7.27 9.77 14.78
C LEU A 380 8.26 9.22 13.77
N TYR A 381 8.47 7.90 13.74
CA TYR A 381 9.35 7.28 12.77
C TYR A 381 8.91 7.55 11.32
N ILE A 382 7.63 7.37 10.98
CA ILE A 382 7.15 7.60 9.61
C ILE A 382 7.11 9.09 9.25
N ILE A 383 6.69 9.96 10.18
CA ILE A 383 6.63 11.42 9.95
C ILE A 383 8.03 11.99 9.74
N MET A 384 9.01 11.62 10.58
CA MET A 384 10.40 12.09 10.45
C MET A 384 11.06 11.64 9.14
N ARG A 385 10.55 10.58 8.52
CA ARG A 385 10.98 10.10 7.20
C ARG A 385 10.16 10.67 6.04
N GLY A 386 9.14 11.49 6.30
CA GLY A 386 8.24 12.00 5.25
C GLY A 386 7.40 10.91 4.56
N ARG A 387 7.19 9.78 5.24
CA ARG A 387 6.48 8.60 4.68
C ARG A 387 5.20 8.31 5.45
N ASP A 388 4.28 9.29 5.47
CA ASP A 388 3.03 9.22 6.23
C ASP A 388 1.74 9.38 5.38
N PRO A 389 1.66 8.80 4.15
CA PRO A 389 0.43 8.79 3.37
C PRO A 389 -0.66 7.95 4.04
N ILE A 390 -1.92 8.16 3.64
CA ILE A 390 -3.08 7.50 4.26
C ILE A 390 -3.02 5.96 4.20
N ARG A 391 -2.44 5.39 3.13
CA ARG A 391 -2.25 3.94 2.99
C ARG A 391 -1.34 3.32 4.06
N ILE A 392 -0.57 4.15 4.79
CA ILE A 392 0.29 3.74 5.92
C ILE A 392 -0.33 4.16 7.25
N THR A 393 -0.84 5.39 7.35
CA THR A 393 -1.35 5.95 8.61
C THR A 393 -2.69 5.37 9.04
N HIS A 394 -3.62 5.15 8.10
CA HIS A 394 -4.91 4.51 8.42
C HIS A 394 -4.74 3.07 8.95
N PRO A 395 -3.88 2.20 8.38
CA PRO A 395 -3.52 0.94 9.01
C PRO A 395 -3.00 1.06 10.44
N LEU A 396 -2.16 2.04 10.76
CA LEU A 396 -1.68 2.24 12.13
C LEU A 396 -2.82 2.61 13.08
N TYR A 397 -3.76 3.48 12.67
CA TYR A 397 -4.98 3.73 13.43
C TYR A 397 -5.82 2.46 13.58
N LEU A 398 -5.98 1.68 12.54
CA LEU A 398 -6.78 0.45 12.58
C LEU A 398 -6.20 -0.57 13.55
N MET A 399 -4.87 -0.69 13.60
CA MET A 399 -4.16 -1.54 14.55
C MET A 399 -4.49 -1.17 16.01
N GLU A 400 -4.33 0.11 16.37
CA GLU A 400 -4.59 0.57 17.74
C GLU A 400 -6.09 0.49 18.09
N ILE A 401 -6.98 0.86 17.17
CA ILE A 401 -8.44 0.74 17.35
C ILE A 401 -8.83 -0.72 17.63
N PHE A 402 -8.31 -1.67 16.86
CA PHE A 402 -8.66 -3.08 17.04
C PHE A 402 -8.07 -3.68 18.32
N VAL A 403 -6.88 -3.30 18.71
CA VAL A 403 -6.30 -3.73 19.99
C VAL A 403 -7.13 -3.17 21.16
N LEU A 404 -7.48 -1.89 21.14
CA LEU A 404 -8.29 -1.27 22.20
C LEU A 404 -9.71 -1.84 22.26
N LEU A 405 -10.37 -2.03 21.10
CA LEU A 405 -11.68 -2.70 21.03
C LEU A 405 -11.59 -4.13 21.57
N GLY A 406 -10.53 -4.85 21.23
CA GLY A 406 -10.28 -6.19 21.76
C GLY A 406 -10.15 -6.20 23.30
N MET A 407 -9.40 -5.26 23.87
CA MET A 407 -9.28 -5.08 25.33
C MET A 407 -10.64 -4.80 25.96
N ILE A 408 -11.44 -3.91 25.37
CA ILE A 408 -12.78 -3.52 25.85
C ILE A 408 -13.74 -4.73 25.81
N LEU A 409 -13.74 -5.49 24.70
CA LEU A 409 -14.62 -6.64 24.55
C LEU A 409 -14.30 -7.76 25.55
N VAL A 410 -13.04 -7.98 25.90
CA VAL A 410 -12.65 -8.94 26.94
C VAL A 410 -13.20 -8.53 28.31
N GLU A 411 -13.18 -7.23 28.61
CA GLU A 411 -13.73 -6.71 29.87
C GLU A 411 -15.26 -6.71 29.93
N SER A 412 -15.93 -6.68 28.79
CA SER A 412 -17.41 -6.69 28.70
C SER A 412 -18.07 -7.90 29.35
N LYS A 413 -17.34 -9.02 29.52
CA LYS A 413 -17.82 -10.21 30.21
C LYS A 413 -18.16 -9.95 31.67
N ASN A 414 -17.47 -9.02 32.31
CA ASN A 414 -17.77 -8.64 33.68
C ASN A 414 -18.90 -7.62 33.76
N ASN A 415 -18.99 -6.73 32.77
CA ASN A 415 -20.05 -5.73 32.67
C ASN A 415 -20.28 -5.34 31.19
N LYS A 416 -21.37 -5.74 30.60
CA LYS A 416 -21.73 -5.45 29.20
C LYS A 416 -21.71 -3.95 28.86
N ARG A 417 -21.99 -3.07 29.83
CA ARG A 417 -21.93 -1.62 29.63
C ARG A 417 -20.54 -1.13 29.20
N TYR A 418 -19.48 -1.81 29.63
CA TYR A 418 -18.11 -1.46 29.26
C TYR A 418 -17.85 -1.62 27.75
N ALA A 419 -18.53 -2.52 27.07
CA ALA A 419 -18.45 -2.64 25.62
C ALA A 419 -19.44 -1.74 24.88
N TYR A 420 -20.69 -1.65 25.36
CA TYR A 420 -21.72 -0.91 24.64
C TYR A 420 -21.40 0.59 24.51
N ILE A 421 -20.95 1.23 25.60
CA ILE A 421 -20.69 2.67 25.58
C ILE A 421 -19.67 3.02 24.49
N PRO A 422 -18.45 2.43 24.47
CA PRO A 422 -17.49 2.76 23.43
C PRO A 422 -17.90 2.30 22.04
N LEU A 423 -18.57 1.16 21.88
CA LEU A 423 -19.09 0.72 20.58
C LEU A 423 -20.12 1.68 20.00
N VAL A 424 -21.05 2.16 20.84
CA VAL A 424 -22.06 3.15 20.39
C VAL A 424 -21.41 4.48 20.06
N ILE A 425 -20.47 4.96 20.87
CA ILE A 425 -19.76 6.23 20.59
C ILE A 425 -19.01 6.12 19.25
N VAL A 426 -18.24 5.08 19.04
CA VAL A 426 -17.52 4.82 17.78
C VAL A 426 -18.49 4.79 16.60
N SER A 427 -19.64 4.10 16.76
CA SER A 427 -20.65 4.01 15.71
C SER A 427 -21.31 5.33 15.39
N VAL A 428 -21.58 6.17 16.39
CA VAL A 428 -22.14 7.52 16.20
C VAL A 428 -21.12 8.40 15.48
N ILE A 429 -19.84 8.35 15.86
CA ILE A 429 -18.78 9.06 15.15
C ILE A 429 -18.75 8.60 13.69
N SER A 430 -18.67 7.29 13.45
CA SER A 430 -18.64 6.73 12.10
C SER A 430 -19.86 7.12 11.28
N LEU A 431 -21.05 7.09 11.87
CA LEU A 431 -22.32 7.51 11.21
C LEU A 431 -22.28 8.98 10.78
N ILE A 432 -21.75 9.86 11.62
CA ILE A 432 -21.61 11.29 11.30
C ILE A 432 -20.68 11.50 10.08
N PHE A 433 -19.66 10.66 9.94
CA PHE A 433 -18.68 10.77 8.84
C PHE A 433 -19.05 9.98 7.57
N ILE A 434 -20.13 9.16 7.57
CA ILE A 434 -20.59 8.47 6.36
C ILE A 434 -20.81 9.42 5.17
N PRO A 435 -21.54 10.55 5.31
CA PRO A 435 -21.73 11.47 4.18
C PRO A 435 -20.42 12.02 3.62
N ASN A 436 -19.48 12.32 4.49
CA ASN A 436 -18.15 12.82 4.09
C ASN A 436 -17.36 11.74 3.33
N GLN A 437 -17.34 10.49 3.84
CA GLN A 437 -16.68 9.37 3.19
C GLN A 437 -17.22 9.13 1.78
N PHE A 438 -18.54 9.05 1.64
CA PHE A 438 -19.16 8.80 0.33
C PHE A 438 -19.10 10.02 -0.59
N GLY A 439 -19.04 11.24 -0.05
CA GLY A 439 -18.77 12.45 -0.82
C GLY A 439 -17.39 12.38 -1.47
N VAL A 440 -16.35 12.07 -0.68
CA VAL A 440 -14.96 11.89 -1.18
C VAL A 440 -14.89 10.76 -2.21
N ILE A 441 -15.52 9.61 -1.94
CA ILE A 441 -15.56 8.48 -2.90
C ILE A 441 -16.16 8.94 -4.24
N LYS A 442 -17.27 9.66 -4.21
CA LYS A 442 -17.93 10.12 -5.43
C LYS A 442 -17.07 11.13 -6.21
N ASP A 443 -16.50 12.12 -5.51
CA ASP A 443 -15.68 13.15 -6.14
C ASP A 443 -14.41 12.52 -6.73
N GLU A 444 -13.75 11.65 -5.97
CA GLU A 444 -12.55 10.91 -6.40
C GLU A 444 -12.84 10.00 -7.60
N MET A 445 -13.97 9.28 -7.62
CA MET A 445 -14.35 8.45 -8.76
C MET A 445 -14.58 9.26 -10.02
N ALA A 446 -15.24 10.41 -9.92
CA ALA A 446 -15.47 11.28 -11.07
C ALA A 446 -14.17 11.76 -11.70
N GLU A 447 -13.17 12.08 -10.88
CA GLU A 447 -11.84 12.47 -11.36
C GLU A 447 -11.07 11.27 -11.97
N ARG A 448 -11.17 10.08 -11.36
CA ARG A 448 -10.57 8.85 -11.91
C ARG A 448 -11.21 8.40 -13.22
N ASP A 449 -12.51 8.58 -13.39
CA ASP A 449 -13.21 8.27 -14.64
C ASP A 449 -12.73 9.17 -15.80
N VAL A 450 -12.51 10.46 -15.54
CA VAL A 450 -11.95 11.39 -16.55
C VAL A 450 -10.53 10.97 -16.92
N MET A 451 -9.70 10.71 -15.93
CA MET A 451 -8.32 10.28 -16.11
C MET A 451 -8.24 8.97 -16.88
N ARG A 452 -9.08 8.00 -16.52
CA ARG A 452 -9.18 6.72 -17.19
C ARG A 452 -9.53 6.88 -18.67
N ALA A 453 -10.47 7.75 -19.01
CA ALA A 453 -10.83 7.97 -20.41
C ALA A 453 -9.63 8.42 -21.27
N HIS A 454 -8.74 9.24 -20.72
CA HIS A 454 -7.51 9.64 -21.41
C HIS A 454 -6.55 8.45 -21.60
N TYR A 455 -6.34 7.64 -20.57
CA TYR A 455 -5.45 6.47 -20.65
C TYR A 455 -6.04 5.33 -21.49
N ASP A 456 -7.36 5.12 -21.42
CA ASP A 456 -8.04 4.15 -22.32
C ASP A 456 -7.83 4.54 -23.79
N ALA A 457 -7.97 5.83 -24.14
CA ALA A 457 -7.68 6.33 -25.48
C ALA A 457 -6.21 6.12 -25.88
N LEU A 458 -5.26 6.28 -24.95
CA LEU A 458 -3.84 6.01 -25.21
C LEU A 458 -3.57 4.52 -25.44
N TYR A 459 -4.13 3.65 -24.62
CA TYR A 459 -3.95 2.19 -24.78
C TYR A 459 -4.67 1.65 -26.03
N ASP A 460 -5.84 2.20 -26.38
CA ASP A 460 -6.51 1.89 -27.64
C ASP A 460 -5.64 2.31 -28.83
N TYR A 461 -5.02 3.49 -28.78
CA TYR A 461 -4.06 3.94 -29.79
C TYR A 461 -2.88 2.97 -29.95
N PHE A 462 -2.31 2.47 -28.84
CA PHE A 462 -1.26 1.45 -28.89
C PHE A 462 -1.76 0.14 -29.49
N ALA A 463 -2.96 -0.30 -29.11
CA ALA A 463 -3.57 -1.53 -29.58
C ALA A 463 -3.95 -1.49 -31.08
N GLU A 464 -4.29 -0.31 -31.62
CA GLU A 464 -4.54 -0.09 -33.03
C GLU A 464 -3.24 -0.10 -33.87
N ASN A 465 -2.11 0.28 -33.28
CA ASN A 465 -0.80 0.38 -33.92
C ASN A 465 0.17 -0.72 -33.43
N LYS A 466 -0.23 -1.99 -33.54
CA LYS A 466 0.49 -3.15 -32.96
C LYS A 466 1.89 -3.40 -33.53
N ASP A 467 2.18 -2.90 -34.71
CA ASP A 467 3.49 -3.03 -35.35
C ASP A 467 4.50 -1.98 -34.83
N SER A 468 4.04 -1.08 -33.97
CA SER A 468 4.83 -0.03 -33.35
C SER A 468 5.06 -0.32 -31.87
N PHE A 469 6.14 0.25 -31.30
CA PHE A 469 6.43 0.19 -29.87
C PHE A 469 6.51 1.61 -29.28
N TYR A 470 6.02 1.79 -28.05
CA TYR A 470 5.90 3.09 -27.42
C TYR A 470 6.62 3.11 -26.08
N PHE A 471 7.60 4.01 -25.93
CA PHE A 471 8.20 4.31 -24.63
C PHE A 471 7.54 5.54 -24.03
N CYS A 472 6.90 5.37 -22.89
CA CYS A 472 6.27 6.47 -22.15
C CYS A 472 7.23 7.03 -21.11
N ASP A 473 7.34 8.36 -21.04
CA ASP A 473 8.01 8.94 -19.89
C ASP A 473 7.25 8.61 -18.58
N VAL A 474 7.97 8.53 -17.47
CA VAL A 474 7.36 8.04 -16.23
C VAL A 474 6.25 8.95 -15.74
N TYR A 475 6.39 10.26 -15.83
CA TYR A 475 5.36 11.19 -15.37
C TYR A 475 4.09 11.15 -16.21
N THR A 476 4.18 10.77 -17.48
CA THR A 476 3.01 10.51 -18.34
C THR A 476 2.11 9.42 -17.75
N SER A 477 2.67 8.43 -17.06
CA SER A 477 1.92 7.32 -16.48
C SER A 477 1.51 7.54 -15.01
N VAL A 478 2.18 8.43 -14.27
CA VAL A 478 1.93 8.59 -12.84
C VAL A 478 1.19 9.88 -12.47
N LYS A 479 1.10 10.86 -13.39
CA LYS A 479 0.38 12.11 -13.18
C LYS A 479 -0.66 12.34 -14.26
N ALA A 480 -1.92 12.50 -13.86
CA ALA A 480 -3.02 12.72 -14.79
C ALA A 480 -3.03 14.10 -15.43
N THR A 481 -2.72 15.12 -14.65
CA THR A 481 -2.70 16.53 -15.07
C THR A 481 -1.53 17.25 -14.41
N ASP A 482 -1.15 18.39 -14.98
CA ASP A 482 -0.08 19.24 -14.45
C ASP A 482 -0.38 19.81 -13.08
N GLU A 483 -1.65 20.07 -12.81
CA GLU A 483 -2.16 20.61 -11.56
C GLU A 483 -2.48 19.52 -10.53
N GLY A 484 -2.57 18.27 -10.97
CA GLY A 484 -2.96 17.13 -10.14
C GLY A 484 -1.79 16.25 -9.75
N GLU A 485 -1.58 16.08 -8.45
CA GLU A 485 -0.67 15.07 -7.89
C GLU A 485 -1.26 13.64 -7.97
N ARG A 486 -2.25 13.42 -8.85
CA ARG A 486 -2.96 12.15 -8.92
C ARG A 486 -2.23 11.16 -9.80
N THR A 487 -2.06 9.98 -9.25
CA THR A 487 -1.52 8.84 -10.00
C THR A 487 -2.59 8.22 -10.87
N PHE A 488 -2.17 7.72 -12.04
CA PHE A 488 -3.03 6.86 -12.84
C PHE A 488 -3.54 5.69 -12.01
N SER A 489 -4.84 5.39 -12.13
CA SER A 489 -5.45 4.22 -11.52
C SER A 489 -6.36 3.51 -12.50
N GLU A 490 -6.43 2.20 -12.38
CA GLU A 490 -7.23 1.33 -13.23
C GLU A 490 -8.43 0.79 -12.46
N LYS A 491 -9.53 0.63 -13.19
CA LYS A 491 -10.75 0.02 -12.68
C LYS A 491 -10.54 -1.47 -12.46
N MET A 492 -10.97 -1.94 -11.31
CA MET A 492 -10.89 -3.35 -10.95
C MET A 492 -12.03 -4.15 -11.61
N PHE A 493 -11.81 -5.45 -11.72
CA PHE A 493 -12.76 -6.42 -12.28
C PHE A 493 -13.07 -6.26 -13.76
N ASP A 494 -12.40 -5.36 -14.44
CA ASP A 494 -12.44 -5.31 -15.90
C ASP A 494 -11.70 -6.51 -16.50
N ARG A 495 -11.96 -6.77 -17.79
CA ARG A 495 -11.27 -7.84 -18.48
C ARG A 495 -9.79 -7.55 -18.61
N VAL A 496 -8.96 -8.43 -18.07
CA VAL A 496 -7.51 -8.32 -18.16
C VAL A 496 -7.04 -8.78 -19.54
N ASP A 497 -6.27 -7.93 -20.23
CA ASP A 497 -5.54 -8.34 -21.42
C ASP A 497 -4.24 -9.05 -20.99
N ASN A 498 -4.07 -10.29 -21.43
CA ASN A 498 -2.89 -11.10 -21.15
C ASN A 498 -1.91 -11.12 -22.35
N THR A 499 -2.10 -10.26 -23.35
CA THR A 499 -1.18 -10.12 -24.48
C THR A 499 0.00 -9.25 -24.11
N LEU A 500 1.15 -9.49 -24.74
CA LEU A 500 2.33 -8.67 -24.55
C LEU A 500 2.05 -7.23 -24.99
N ALA A 501 2.14 -6.29 -24.05
CA ALA A 501 1.93 -4.87 -24.32
C ALA A 501 3.06 -4.30 -25.19
N ASN A 502 2.72 -3.53 -26.23
CA ASN A 502 3.64 -2.85 -27.13
C ASN A 502 4.08 -1.47 -26.61
N HIS A 503 4.11 -1.31 -25.30
CA HIS A 503 4.58 -0.10 -24.64
C HIS A 503 5.32 -0.44 -23.34
N ASP A 504 6.19 0.47 -22.89
CA ASP A 504 6.84 0.40 -21.59
C ASP A 504 7.18 1.80 -21.08
N LEU A 505 7.54 1.90 -19.80
CA LEU A 505 8.02 3.13 -19.19
C LEU A 505 9.53 3.29 -19.38
N MET A 506 9.99 4.54 -19.54
CA MET A 506 11.42 4.84 -19.62
C MET A 506 12.16 4.75 -18.28
N GLY A 507 11.48 4.38 -17.23
CA GLY A 507 12.02 4.25 -15.89
C GLY A 507 11.04 3.59 -14.92
N GLY A 508 11.10 3.98 -13.65
CA GLY A 508 10.23 3.41 -12.64
C GLY A 508 10.82 2.18 -11.95
N TRP A 509 10.05 1.57 -11.05
CA TRP A 509 10.55 0.53 -10.16
C TRP A 509 10.75 -0.84 -10.81
N ALA A 510 10.15 -1.12 -11.96
CA ALA A 510 10.35 -2.35 -12.71
C ALA A 510 11.42 -2.23 -13.81
N SER A 511 11.89 -1.02 -14.08
CA SER A 511 12.91 -0.75 -15.08
C SER A 511 14.21 -1.49 -14.77
N LYS A 512 14.88 -2.01 -15.80
CA LYS A 512 16.11 -2.82 -15.72
C LYS A 512 15.96 -4.15 -14.96
N SER A 513 14.70 -4.58 -14.68
CA SER A 513 14.47 -5.94 -14.19
C SER A 513 14.70 -6.99 -15.28
N PRO A 514 14.94 -8.26 -14.92
CA PRO A 514 14.96 -9.33 -15.92
C PRO A 514 13.68 -9.38 -16.78
N LEU A 515 12.50 -9.01 -16.22
CA LEU A 515 11.25 -8.93 -16.97
C LEU A 515 11.27 -7.81 -18.02
N TYR A 516 11.88 -6.69 -17.69
CA TYR A 516 12.08 -5.57 -18.61
C TYR A 516 12.95 -6.00 -19.81
N TYR A 517 14.09 -6.65 -19.56
CA TYR A 517 14.95 -7.14 -20.63
C TYR A 517 14.29 -8.26 -21.47
N ASP A 518 13.50 -9.14 -20.86
CA ASP A 518 12.70 -10.13 -21.57
C ASP A 518 11.71 -9.47 -22.52
N LYS A 519 11.08 -8.37 -22.10
CA LYS A 519 10.14 -7.59 -22.92
C LYS A 519 10.85 -6.91 -24.09
N LEU A 520 11.98 -6.23 -23.86
CA LEU A 520 12.79 -5.63 -24.93
C LEU A 520 13.20 -6.68 -25.97
N LYS A 521 13.68 -7.81 -25.50
CA LYS A 521 14.09 -8.92 -26.37
C LYS A 521 12.93 -9.50 -27.19
N ALA A 522 11.71 -9.54 -26.62
CA ALA A 522 10.53 -10.02 -27.33
C ALA A 522 10.18 -9.12 -28.54
N TYR A 523 10.53 -7.83 -28.46
CA TYR A 523 10.41 -6.88 -29.58
C TYR A 523 11.68 -6.73 -30.42
N GLY A 524 12.73 -7.51 -30.15
CA GLY A 524 13.98 -7.49 -30.89
C GLY A 524 14.95 -6.36 -30.51
N PHE A 525 14.72 -5.68 -29.39
CA PHE A 525 15.56 -4.60 -28.90
C PHE A 525 16.67 -5.11 -27.99
N THR A 526 17.86 -4.50 -28.07
CA THR A 526 19.00 -4.78 -27.21
C THR A 526 19.06 -3.86 -25.99
N SER A 527 18.70 -2.60 -26.17
CA SER A 527 18.63 -1.58 -25.14
C SER A 527 17.48 -0.61 -25.43
N MET A 528 17.02 0.13 -24.44
CA MET A 528 16.03 1.21 -24.67
C MET A 528 16.67 2.36 -25.45
N HIS A 529 17.93 2.67 -25.15
CA HIS A 529 18.71 3.69 -25.84
C HIS A 529 18.68 3.50 -27.38
N ASP A 530 19.00 2.28 -27.85
CA ASP A 530 19.01 1.99 -29.28
C ASP A 530 17.59 1.84 -29.86
N ALA A 531 16.69 1.29 -29.06
CA ALA A 531 15.31 1.08 -29.50
C ALA A 531 14.58 2.38 -29.83
N ILE A 532 14.76 3.45 -29.04
CA ILE A 532 14.10 4.75 -29.27
C ILE A 532 14.47 5.34 -30.63
N LEU A 533 15.68 5.09 -31.14
CA LEU A 533 16.14 5.55 -32.46
C LEU A 533 15.71 4.63 -33.60
N SER A 534 15.11 3.48 -33.30
CA SER A 534 14.74 2.48 -34.31
C SER A 534 13.43 2.84 -35.03
N ASP A 535 13.25 2.33 -36.25
CA ASP A 535 12.00 2.49 -36.98
C ASP A 535 10.83 1.82 -36.24
N GLY A 536 9.64 2.45 -36.29
CA GLY A 536 8.44 1.95 -35.63
C GLY A 536 8.44 2.11 -34.10
N VAL A 537 9.43 2.81 -33.53
CA VAL A 537 9.48 3.13 -32.11
C VAL A 537 9.21 4.60 -31.88
N TYR A 538 8.42 4.91 -30.87
CA TYR A 538 7.93 6.24 -30.54
C TYR A 538 8.08 6.54 -29.05
N VAL A 539 8.18 7.82 -28.72
CA VAL A 539 8.20 8.31 -27.34
C VAL A 539 6.89 9.03 -27.07
N VAL A 540 6.28 8.74 -25.93
CA VAL A 540 5.02 9.36 -25.51
C VAL A 540 5.25 10.17 -24.25
N THR A 541 4.85 11.44 -24.29
CA THR A 541 4.92 12.38 -23.17
C THR A 541 3.63 13.16 -23.03
N LYS A 542 3.43 13.83 -21.88
CA LYS A 542 2.45 14.91 -21.75
C LYS A 542 3.07 16.25 -22.13
N GLU A 543 2.23 17.21 -22.48
CA GLU A 543 2.66 18.57 -22.82
C GLU A 543 3.57 19.18 -21.74
N SER A 544 3.20 19.02 -20.48
CA SER A 544 3.94 19.54 -19.33
C SER A 544 5.27 18.88 -19.07
N SER A 545 5.41 17.60 -19.45
CA SER A 545 6.66 16.87 -19.22
C SER A 545 7.76 17.29 -20.17
N GLY A 546 7.39 17.77 -21.37
CA GLY A 546 8.33 18.09 -22.45
C GLY A 546 9.09 16.85 -22.93
N ILE A 547 9.94 17.03 -23.91
CA ILE A 547 10.81 15.96 -24.45
C ILE A 547 12.24 16.44 -24.72
N GLU A 548 12.53 17.71 -24.57
CA GLU A 548 13.80 18.35 -24.92
C GLU A 548 15.00 17.74 -24.17
N TRP A 549 14.77 17.25 -22.96
CA TRP A 549 15.78 16.56 -22.16
C TRP A 549 16.35 15.32 -22.89
N LEU A 550 15.56 14.67 -23.74
CA LEU A 550 15.98 13.50 -24.50
C LEU A 550 17.03 13.85 -25.57
N SER A 551 16.87 15.01 -26.23
CA SER A 551 17.88 15.50 -27.18
C SER A 551 19.19 15.85 -26.49
N GLY A 552 19.14 16.41 -25.28
CA GLY A 552 20.32 16.68 -24.45
C GLY A 552 21.10 15.41 -24.11
N TYR A 553 20.36 14.38 -23.68
CA TYR A 553 20.93 13.06 -23.38
C TYR A 553 21.63 12.42 -24.60
N TYR A 554 20.95 12.37 -25.76
CA TYR A 554 21.57 11.79 -26.96
C TYR A 554 22.77 12.61 -27.47
N LEU A 555 22.69 13.93 -27.39
CA LEU A 555 23.80 14.81 -27.81
C LEU A 555 25.08 14.52 -26.99
N GLU A 556 24.95 14.26 -25.71
CA GLU A 556 26.08 13.86 -24.86
C GLU A 556 26.67 12.51 -25.28
N LYS A 557 25.83 11.55 -25.63
CA LYS A 557 26.28 10.27 -26.20
C LYS A 557 26.79 10.40 -27.64
N GLY A 558 26.94 11.64 -28.15
CA GLY A 558 27.48 11.93 -29.47
C GLY A 558 26.48 11.76 -30.62
N ILE A 559 25.20 11.63 -30.34
CA ILE A 559 24.14 11.44 -31.30
C ILE A 559 23.27 12.70 -31.35
N LYS A 560 23.29 13.42 -32.48
CA LYS A 560 22.36 14.53 -32.70
C LYS A 560 20.99 13.95 -33.08
N THR A 561 19.93 14.38 -32.42
CA THR A 561 18.58 13.90 -32.67
C THR A 561 17.64 14.98 -33.18
N GLU A 562 16.67 14.58 -33.99
CA GLU A 562 15.51 15.38 -34.35
C GLU A 562 14.26 14.75 -33.70
N LEU A 563 13.43 15.60 -33.10
CA LEU A 563 12.18 15.23 -32.44
C LEU A 563 11.01 15.70 -33.31
N GLU A 564 10.25 14.78 -33.86
CA GLU A 564 9.07 15.07 -34.67
C GLU A 564 7.81 14.64 -33.92
N LYS A 565 6.93 15.58 -33.58
CA LYS A 565 5.62 15.26 -33.04
C LYS A 565 4.73 14.76 -34.17
N ILE A 566 4.39 13.47 -34.14
CA ILE A 566 3.63 12.82 -35.19
C ILE A 566 2.14 12.72 -34.86
N ASP A 567 1.75 12.72 -33.59
CA ASP A 567 0.36 12.60 -33.19
C ASP A 567 0.08 13.24 -31.82
N THR A 568 -1.21 13.39 -31.51
CA THR A 568 -1.72 13.82 -30.20
C THR A 568 -2.93 12.95 -29.85
N VAL A 569 -2.85 12.24 -28.71
CA VAL A 569 -3.90 11.33 -28.26
C VAL A 569 -4.65 11.97 -27.09
N ALA A 570 -5.99 11.98 -27.16
CA ALA A 570 -6.91 12.54 -26.17
C ALA A 570 -6.62 14.01 -25.79
N ASP A 571 -5.99 14.77 -26.66
CA ASP A 571 -5.51 16.15 -26.39
C ASP A 571 -4.58 16.29 -25.18
N VAL A 572 -4.01 15.20 -24.69
CA VAL A 572 -3.19 15.10 -23.49
C VAL A 572 -1.82 14.52 -23.77
N PHE A 573 -1.73 13.49 -24.60
CA PHE A 573 -0.49 12.76 -24.84
C PHE A 573 0.07 13.09 -26.22
N TYR A 574 1.35 13.45 -26.27
CA TYR A 574 2.09 13.73 -27.49
C TYR A 574 2.96 12.54 -27.87
N VAL A 575 2.83 12.10 -29.10
CA VAL A 575 3.59 11.00 -29.67
C VAL A 575 4.69 11.55 -30.56
N TYR A 576 5.94 11.22 -30.23
CA TYR A 576 7.12 11.71 -30.94
C TYR A 576 7.87 10.59 -31.63
N LYS A 577 8.32 10.85 -32.86
CA LYS A 577 9.37 10.07 -33.50
C LYS A 577 10.72 10.74 -33.18
N VAL A 578 11.68 9.93 -32.75
CA VAL A 578 13.06 10.35 -32.51
C VAL A 578 13.93 9.76 -33.61
N THR A 579 14.65 10.60 -34.33
CA THR A 579 15.56 10.17 -35.40
C THR A 579 16.95 10.73 -35.17
N SER A 580 17.99 9.97 -35.53
CA SER A 580 19.36 10.51 -35.52
C SER A 580 19.51 11.44 -36.73
N ALA A 581 19.92 12.69 -36.48
CA ALA A 581 20.31 13.63 -37.52
C ALA A 581 21.75 13.35 -37.95
N ASN A 582 21.97 13.01 -39.22
CA ASN A 582 23.30 12.79 -39.81
C ASN A 582 24.16 14.08 -39.77
#